data_4ebcf60d9ebe572948489da231192b84
#
_entry.id   4ebcf60d9ebe572948489da231192b84
#
_cell.length_a   1.000
_cell.length_b   1.000
_cell.length_c   1.000
_cell.angle_alpha   90.00
_cell.angle_beta   90.00
_cell.angle_gamma   90.00
#
_symmetry.space_group_name_H-M   'P 1'
#
loop_
_entity.id
_entity.type
_entity.pdbx_description
1 polymer ?
#
loop_
_entity_poly.entity_id
_entity_poly.type
_entity_poly.pdbx_seq_one_letter_code
_entity_poly.pdbx_strand_id
1 'polypeptide(L)'
;MEIDMSDKYDAIETMDEIEWLQNRPETYIGTTNHPTHLFEEVFDNALDEVLNGADKVTIKIEKDGTCIISDVGRGFPVGCDEHGVPYPVKSCTKLYTSGKFNKKVKAYKVSAGLNGIGLVAVAGLSDTFNIISHRDGKAYEYNFTTDFNLHKINYTIKDPIPSNNLGTIISFKPSSKIFRSTEFDIAYIKERVRLVSILTSATVELYIHDVLVSMDLDRSKFLEMFFEDAEEQSSYSFKLKEQDQIFNVTFYFDFERNEPRIKGSVNLLPIHDGTHVKYFKDLFSEILMDYMPKNKILVKGDYLIGLRCFIENTIQAPRFSGQTKLKLDTDIKKYDIFTNSFKVALNNLLKTEIDTNALYQRFIDYKQGLSIKKTTKKLKKRKFSASLLDCLKEGPGTALYIVEGESAAGSLKKCRDKNHHAIFTLFGKSMPNVDTAPKPKLLANKTITDLFSVLGKDHDVNPASDSSGIKYEKIQITTDPDIDGFHIALMVMKFFNKFFPKLIEEKRVLLPQIPLYGYYEGNKFTPVYDLAAANKLMAGGKKLMRHKGLGEFDPDELEIVLFKKSAHVVITKEYIKEAMLSENIKEAEVINVEEAIEETTVDDEPSIPSMPDMPNLDDFIF
;
A
#
# COMPACT_ATOMS: atom_id res chain seq x y z
N MET A 1 33.08 -49.90 -11.82
CA MET A 1 31.77 -49.96 -11.17
C MET A 1 31.13 -48.58 -11.42
N GLU A 2 30.54 -48.45 -12.62
CA GLU A 2 29.82 -47.22 -13.00
C GLU A 2 28.54 -47.17 -12.15
N ILE A 3 28.40 -46.16 -11.34
CA ILE A 3 27.15 -45.90 -10.65
C ILE A 3 26.23 -45.29 -11.70
N ASP A 4 25.23 -46.06 -12.09
CA ASP A 4 24.15 -45.58 -12.96
C ASP A 4 23.42 -44.43 -12.27
N MET A 5 23.61 -43.21 -12.78
CA MET A 5 23.04 -41.97 -12.24
C MET A 5 21.61 -41.76 -12.74
N SER A 6 21.04 -42.63 -13.56
CA SER A 6 19.70 -42.47 -14.15
C SER A 6 18.57 -42.77 -13.17
N ASP A 7 18.76 -43.62 -12.17
CA ASP A 7 17.69 -44.07 -11.26
C ASP A 7 17.43 -43.10 -10.05
N LYS A 8 18.24 -42.07 -9.88
CA LYS A 8 18.07 -41.13 -8.74
C LYS A 8 17.12 -39.96 -8.98
N TYR A 9 16.72 -39.75 -10.23
CA TYR A 9 15.90 -38.57 -10.59
C TYR A 9 14.44 -38.89 -10.92
N ASP A 10 14.07 -40.15 -11.01
CA ASP A 10 12.73 -40.58 -11.45
C ASP A 10 11.84 -41.15 -10.33
N ALA A 11 12.26 -41.03 -9.06
CA ALA A 11 11.43 -41.45 -7.93
C ALA A 11 10.36 -40.42 -7.62
N ILE A 12 9.10 -40.68 -7.97
CA ILE A 12 7.93 -39.92 -7.51
C ILE A 12 7.51 -40.52 -6.17
N GLU A 13 7.65 -39.73 -5.10
CA GLU A 13 7.20 -40.10 -3.76
C GLU A 13 5.85 -39.43 -3.43
N THR A 14 4.95 -40.18 -2.79
CA THR A 14 3.69 -39.66 -2.28
C THR A 14 3.81 -39.51 -0.76
N MET A 15 3.66 -38.31 -0.24
CA MET A 15 3.61 -38.08 1.20
C MET A 15 2.21 -38.35 1.76
N ASP A 16 2.13 -38.80 3.00
CA ASP A 16 0.88 -38.86 3.77
C ASP A 16 0.38 -37.43 4.09
N GLU A 17 -0.93 -37.29 4.29
CA GLU A 17 -1.54 -35.99 4.56
C GLU A 17 -0.95 -35.28 5.80
N ILE A 18 -0.67 -36.05 6.87
CA ILE A 18 -0.10 -35.51 8.12
C ILE A 18 1.39 -35.18 7.94
N GLU A 19 2.12 -36.01 7.23
CA GLU A 19 3.52 -35.75 6.87
C GLU A 19 3.64 -34.47 6.04
N TRP A 20 2.81 -34.30 5.02
CA TRP A 20 2.77 -33.07 4.21
C TRP A 20 2.43 -31.85 5.07
N LEU A 21 1.42 -31.94 5.94
CA LEU A 21 1.01 -30.88 6.86
C LEU A 21 2.16 -30.41 7.77
N GLN A 22 2.93 -31.37 8.32
CA GLN A 22 4.04 -31.08 9.23
C GLN A 22 5.28 -30.54 8.49
N ASN A 23 5.53 -30.99 7.26
CA ASN A 23 6.66 -30.54 6.43
C ASN A 23 6.38 -29.19 5.74
N ARG A 24 5.11 -28.83 5.53
CA ARG A 24 4.67 -27.58 4.84
C ARG A 24 3.53 -26.90 5.59
N PRO A 25 3.68 -26.61 6.89
CA PRO A 25 2.61 -26.05 7.72
C PRO A 25 2.13 -24.69 7.19
N GLU A 26 3.01 -23.86 6.60
CA GLU A 26 2.67 -22.54 6.08
C GLU A 26 1.59 -22.58 5.00
N THR A 27 1.48 -23.71 4.27
CA THR A 27 0.42 -23.89 3.26
C THR A 27 -0.98 -23.82 3.89
N TYR A 28 -1.11 -24.23 5.16
CA TYR A 28 -2.38 -24.33 5.87
C TYR A 28 -2.59 -23.20 6.89
N ILE A 29 -1.51 -22.77 7.57
CA ILE A 29 -1.58 -21.81 8.68
C ILE A 29 -0.87 -20.48 8.39
N GLY A 30 -0.28 -20.29 7.21
CA GLY A 30 0.35 -19.06 6.74
C GLY A 30 1.71 -18.76 7.37
N THR A 31 1.94 -19.00 8.66
CA THR A 31 3.22 -18.75 9.34
C THR A 31 3.43 -19.73 10.48
N THR A 32 4.70 -20.05 10.73
CA THR A 32 5.15 -20.86 11.89
C THR A 32 5.89 -20.04 12.94
N ASN A 33 5.86 -18.71 12.85
CA ASN A 33 6.49 -17.86 13.85
C ASN A 33 5.82 -17.97 15.22
N HIS A 34 4.49 -18.09 15.26
CA HIS A 34 3.67 -18.25 16.47
C HIS A 34 2.39 -19.05 16.13
N PRO A 35 1.73 -19.70 17.11
CA PRO A 35 0.62 -20.60 16.88
C PRO A 35 -0.76 -19.90 16.80
N THR A 36 -0.83 -18.59 16.69
CA THR A 36 -2.08 -17.82 16.78
C THR A 36 -3.13 -18.27 15.75
N HIS A 37 -2.69 -18.77 14.57
CA HIS A 37 -3.62 -19.30 13.58
C HIS A 37 -4.34 -20.60 14.05
N LEU A 38 -3.69 -21.42 14.89
CA LEU A 38 -4.35 -22.59 15.50
C LEU A 38 -5.50 -22.15 16.42
N PHE A 39 -5.28 -21.05 17.17
CA PHE A 39 -6.35 -20.42 17.95
C PHE A 39 -7.50 -19.98 17.04
N GLU A 40 -7.21 -19.33 15.90
CA GLU A 40 -8.26 -18.88 14.98
C GLU A 40 -9.12 -20.04 14.48
N GLU A 41 -8.53 -21.15 14.06
CA GLU A 41 -9.28 -22.29 13.53
C GLU A 41 -10.23 -22.92 14.57
N VAL A 42 -9.81 -22.97 15.84
CA VAL A 42 -10.69 -23.47 16.93
C VAL A 42 -11.73 -22.42 17.32
N PHE A 43 -11.33 -21.16 17.41
CA PHE A 43 -12.24 -20.07 17.75
C PHE A 43 -13.32 -19.88 16.67
N ASP A 44 -12.94 -19.93 15.38
CA ASP A 44 -13.89 -19.87 14.26
C ASP A 44 -14.95 -21.00 14.33
N ASN A 45 -14.58 -22.21 14.79
CA ASN A 45 -15.54 -23.28 14.99
C ASN A 45 -16.52 -22.97 16.13
N ALA A 46 -16.05 -22.37 17.23
CA ALA A 46 -16.93 -21.91 18.32
C ALA A 46 -17.85 -20.76 17.85
N LEU A 47 -17.32 -19.84 17.02
CA LEU A 47 -18.12 -18.77 16.42
C LEU A 47 -19.18 -19.27 15.44
N ASP A 48 -18.96 -20.39 14.76
CA ASP A 48 -19.98 -21.02 13.94
C ASP A 48 -21.20 -21.47 14.80
N GLU A 49 -20.97 -21.91 16.04
CA GLU A 49 -22.06 -22.19 16.97
C GLU A 49 -22.76 -20.90 17.45
N VAL A 50 -22.00 -19.79 17.67
CA VAL A 50 -22.59 -18.48 17.98
C VAL A 50 -23.48 -17.98 16.82
N LEU A 51 -23.03 -18.08 15.59
CA LEU A 51 -23.84 -17.73 14.42
C LEU A 51 -25.10 -18.60 14.27
N ASN A 52 -25.13 -19.76 14.91
CA ASN A 52 -26.24 -20.68 14.89
C ASN A 52 -27.01 -20.76 16.24
N GLY A 53 -26.74 -19.81 17.16
CA GLY A 53 -27.59 -19.59 18.35
C GLY A 53 -26.94 -19.88 19.71
N ALA A 54 -25.65 -20.26 19.77
CA ALA A 54 -24.93 -20.31 21.04
C ALA A 54 -24.76 -18.91 21.62
N ASP A 55 -24.89 -18.75 22.91
CA ASP A 55 -24.86 -17.46 23.60
C ASP A 55 -23.60 -17.23 24.43
N LYS A 56 -22.70 -18.22 24.49
CA LYS A 56 -21.44 -18.10 25.23
C LYS A 56 -20.28 -18.84 24.59
N VAL A 57 -19.10 -18.20 24.61
CA VAL A 57 -17.81 -18.79 24.31
C VAL A 57 -16.83 -18.41 25.42
N THR A 58 -16.04 -19.38 25.90
CA THR A 58 -14.97 -19.14 26.87
C THR A 58 -13.62 -19.56 26.30
N ILE A 59 -12.63 -18.71 26.42
CA ILE A 59 -11.27 -18.90 25.95
C ILE A 59 -10.34 -18.84 27.15
N LYS A 60 -9.41 -19.80 27.26
CA LYS A 60 -8.38 -19.79 28.29
C LYS A 60 -7.01 -20.05 27.66
N ILE A 61 -6.03 -19.22 27.98
CA ILE A 61 -4.61 -19.42 27.68
C ILE A 61 -3.92 -19.73 28.98
N GLU A 62 -3.51 -20.98 29.16
CA GLU A 62 -2.86 -21.47 30.38
C GLU A 62 -1.37 -21.09 30.41
N LYS A 63 -0.78 -21.13 31.61
CA LYS A 63 0.65 -20.80 31.82
C LYS A 63 1.61 -21.74 31.10
N ASP A 64 1.20 -22.98 30.85
CA ASP A 64 2.00 -23.99 30.15
C ASP A 64 1.89 -23.90 28.62
N GLY A 65 1.19 -22.88 28.10
CA GLY A 65 0.94 -22.65 26.67
C GLY A 65 -0.26 -23.45 26.10
N THR A 66 -1.04 -24.13 26.93
CA THR A 66 -2.26 -24.79 26.50
C THR A 66 -3.35 -23.75 26.22
N CYS A 67 -4.00 -23.84 25.06
CA CYS A 67 -5.18 -23.06 24.72
C CYS A 67 -6.44 -23.92 24.85
N ILE A 68 -7.45 -23.39 25.55
CA ILE A 68 -8.75 -24.05 25.75
C ILE A 68 -9.84 -23.13 25.23
N ILE A 69 -10.69 -23.63 24.34
CA ILE A 69 -11.84 -22.88 23.80
C ILE A 69 -13.08 -23.75 23.98
N SER A 70 -14.12 -23.16 24.57
CA SER A 70 -15.41 -23.84 24.78
C SER A 70 -16.55 -22.99 24.30
N ASP A 71 -17.55 -23.63 23.69
CA ASP A 71 -18.84 -23.05 23.34
C ASP A 71 -19.97 -23.78 24.10
N VAL A 72 -21.13 -23.17 24.13
CA VAL A 72 -22.40 -23.78 24.67
C VAL A 72 -23.37 -24.13 23.54
N GLY A 73 -22.83 -24.47 22.36
CA GLY A 73 -23.58 -24.86 21.18
C GLY A 73 -24.14 -26.29 21.24
N ARG A 74 -24.30 -26.88 20.06
CA ARG A 74 -24.94 -28.21 19.92
C ARG A 74 -24.02 -29.38 20.28
N GLY A 75 -22.77 -29.13 20.55
CA GLY A 75 -21.72 -30.14 20.72
C GLY A 75 -21.25 -30.74 19.41
N PHE A 76 -19.97 -31.16 19.37
CA PHE A 76 -19.37 -31.79 18.20
C PHE A 76 -20.12 -33.10 17.86
N PRO A 77 -20.32 -33.44 16.57
CA PRO A 77 -20.95 -34.71 16.17
C PRO A 77 -20.14 -35.91 16.67
N VAL A 78 -20.76 -36.82 17.38
CA VAL A 78 -20.09 -37.98 18.03
C VAL A 78 -20.41 -39.33 17.37
N GLY A 79 -21.18 -39.35 16.27
CA GLY A 79 -21.44 -40.56 15.47
C GLY A 79 -20.19 -41.05 14.74
N CYS A 80 -20.32 -42.18 14.05
CA CYS A 80 -19.27 -42.79 13.24
C CYS A 80 -19.60 -42.70 11.75
N ASP A 81 -18.58 -42.82 10.92
CA ASP A 81 -18.75 -42.99 9.48
C ASP A 81 -19.14 -44.45 9.14
N GLU A 82 -19.26 -44.76 7.85
CA GLU A 82 -19.62 -46.12 7.34
C GLU A 82 -18.58 -47.21 7.68
N HIS A 83 -17.38 -46.83 8.08
CA HIS A 83 -16.30 -47.73 8.49
C HIS A 83 -16.19 -47.84 10.02
N GLY A 84 -17.08 -47.21 10.77
CA GLY A 84 -17.07 -47.18 12.23
C GLY A 84 -16.06 -46.21 12.85
N VAL A 85 -15.46 -45.32 12.08
CA VAL A 85 -14.52 -44.33 12.58
C VAL A 85 -15.31 -43.15 13.16
N PRO A 86 -15.11 -42.78 14.44
CA PRO A 86 -15.80 -41.64 15.05
C PRO A 86 -15.53 -40.32 14.33
N TYR A 87 -16.54 -39.47 14.14
CA TYR A 87 -16.39 -38.20 13.44
C TYR A 87 -15.31 -37.28 14.05
N PRO A 88 -15.14 -37.18 15.39
CA PRO A 88 -14.05 -36.40 15.97
C PRO A 88 -12.67 -36.91 15.55
N VAL A 89 -12.48 -38.25 15.56
CA VAL A 89 -11.23 -38.87 15.11
C VAL A 89 -10.97 -38.56 13.64
N LYS A 90 -11.98 -38.76 12.78
CA LYS A 90 -11.86 -38.50 11.35
C LYS A 90 -11.51 -37.04 11.06
N SER A 91 -12.15 -36.09 11.78
CA SER A 91 -11.93 -34.64 11.61
C SER A 91 -10.54 -34.17 12.07
N CYS A 92 -9.88 -34.93 12.95
CA CYS A 92 -8.54 -34.61 13.46
C CYS A 92 -7.42 -35.39 12.75
N THR A 93 -7.74 -36.41 11.95
CA THR A 93 -6.75 -37.27 11.30
C THR A 93 -6.82 -37.27 9.78
N LYS A 94 -7.86 -36.68 9.18
CA LYS A 94 -8.06 -36.62 7.73
C LYS A 94 -8.40 -35.22 7.26
N LEU A 95 -7.66 -34.73 6.25
CA LEU A 95 -7.96 -33.47 5.57
C LEU A 95 -9.34 -33.52 4.88
N TYR A 96 -9.88 -32.33 4.62
CA TYR A 96 -11.16 -32.17 3.91
C TYR A 96 -12.36 -32.89 4.56
N THR A 97 -12.35 -33.00 5.88
CA THR A 97 -13.41 -33.59 6.67
C THR A 97 -14.23 -32.53 7.38
N SER A 98 -15.52 -32.39 7.05
CA SER A 98 -16.41 -31.43 7.71
C SER A 98 -17.87 -31.85 7.56
N GLY A 99 -18.63 -31.74 8.66
CA GLY A 99 -20.09 -31.85 8.64
C GLY A 99 -20.81 -30.78 7.81
N LYS A 100 -20.10 -29.69 7.50
CA LYS A 100 -20.59 -28.57 6.70
C LYS A 100 -20.69 -28.89 5.19
N PHE A 101 -20.06 -29.96 4.73
CA PHE A 101 -20.13 -30.41 3.32
C PHE A 101 -21.45 -31.11 2.97
N ASN A 102 -22.20 -31.57 3.96
CA ASN A 102 -23.45 -32.27 3.70
C ASN A 102 -24.58 -31.31 3.33
N LYS A 103 -24.80 -31.12 2.03
CA LYS A 103 -25.85 -30.26 1.46
C LYS A 103 -27.26 -30.72 1.79
N LYS A 104 -27.47 -31.99 2.17
CA LYS A 104 -28.79 -32.55 2.51
C LYS A 104 -29.19 -32.19 3.94
N VAL A 105 -28.23 -32.05 4.85
CA VAL A 105 -28.46 -31.65 6.22
C VAL A 105 -27.93 -30.22 6.34
N LYS A 106 -28.83 -29.22 6.30
CA LYS A 106 -28.48 -27.80 6.56
C LYS A 106 -28.16 -27.61 8.05
N ALA A 107 -27.11 -28.26 8.53
CA ALA A 107 -26.69 -28.22 9.93
C ALA A 107 -26.25 -26.81 10.37
N TYR A 108 -25.72 -26.03 9.42
CA TYR A 108 -25.31 -24.64 9.62
C TYR A 108 -26.03 -23.74 8.62
N LYS A 109 -26.67 -22.69 9.10
CA LYS A 109 -27.28 -21.65 8.27
C LYS A 109 -26.19 -20.74 7.68
N VAL A 110 -25.24 -20.40 8.55
CA VAL A 110 -24.08 -19.57 8.25
C VAL A 110 -22.86 -20.21 8.89
N SER A 111 -21.71 -20.12 8.26
CA SER A 111 -20.44 -20.66 8.79
C SER A 111 -19.25 -19.85 8.32
N ALA A 112 -18.26 -19.70 9.19
CA ALA A 112 -16.94 -19.13 8.91
C ALA A 112 -15.95 -20.20 8.40
N GLY A 113 -16.03 -21.42 8.96
CA GLY A 113 -15.17 -22.55 8.57
C GLY A 113 -15.76 -23.35 7.40
N LEU A 114 -15.03 -23.48 6.28
CA LEU A 114 -15.57 -24.07 5.05
C LEU A 114 -14.74 -25.23 4.49
N ASN A 115 -13.46 -25.36 4.83
CA ASN A 115 -12.55 -26.22 4.08
C ASN A 115 -12.30 -27.60 4.72
N GLY A 116 -12.72 -27.82 5.97
CA GLY A 116 -12.54 -29.10 6.68
C GLY A 116 -11.06 -29.45 6.92
N ILE A 117 -10.22 -28.44 7.13
CA ILE A 117 -8.77 -28.58 7.32
C ILE A 117 -8.36 -28.13 8.74
N GLY A 118 -9.10 -27.21 9.36
CA GLY A 118 -8.69 -26.54 10.59
C GLY A 118 -8.36 -27.49 11.74
N LEU A 119 -9.26 -28.43 12.08
CA LEU A 119 -9.03 -29.33 13.21
C LEU A 119 -7.86 -30.30 13.00
N VAL A 120 -7.67 -30.83 11.80
CA VAL A 120 -6.51 -31.69 11.50
C VAL A 120 -5.21 -30.89 11.55
N ALA A 121 -5.23 -29.62 11.14
CA ALA A 121 -4.06 -28.76 11.26
C ALA A 121 -3.75 -28.48 12.74
N VAL A 122 -4.75 -28.15 13.57
CA VAL A 122 -4.52 -27.94 15.00
C VAL A 122 -4.00 -29.21 15.69
N ALA A 123 -4.61 -30.37 15.43
CA ALA A 123 -4.17 -31.64 16.00
C ALA A 123 -2.77 -32.04 15.53
N GLY A 124 -2.50 -31.95 14.22
CA GLY A 124 -1.23 -32.38 13.61
C GLY A 124 -0.03 -31.47 13.92
N LEU A 125 -0.27 -30.22 14.35
CA LEU A 125 0.78 -29.23 14.67
C LEU A 125 0.88 -28.96 16.20
N SER A 126 0.17 -29.75 17.02
CA SER A 126 0.18 -29.66 18.47
C SER A 126 0.76 -30.93 19.10
N ASP A 127 1.43 -30.84 20.25
CA ASP A 127 1.90 -31.99 21.02
C ASP A 127 0.72 -32.80 21.55
N THR A 128 -0.33 -32.09 22.02
CA THR A 128 -1.58 -32.68 22.54
C THR A 128 -2.78 -31.89 22.00
N PHE A 129 -3.85 -32.63 21.73
CA PHE A 129 -5.12 -32.05 21.33
C PHE A 129 -6.26 -32.89 21.95
N ASN A 130 -7.30 -32.22 22.45
CA ASN A 130 -8.42 -32.91 23.10
C ASN A 130 -9.74 -32.29 22.66
N ILE A 131 -10.76 -33.14 22.47
CA ILE A 131 -12.16 -32.73 22.25
C ILE A 131 -13.03 -33.37 23.33
N ILE A 132 -13.82 -32.52 24.03
CA ILE A 132 -14.94 -32.98 24.86
C ILE A 132 -16.21 -32.45 24.21
N SER A 133 -17.11 -33.34 23.81
CA SER A 133 -18.42 -32.99 23.26
C SER A 133 -19.53 -33.33 24.24
N HIS A 134 -20.26 -32.32 24.65
CA HIS A 134 -21.46 -32.46 25.47
C HIS A 134 -22.69 -32.53 24.56
N ARG A 135 -23.22 -33.73 24.38
CA ARG A 135 -24.30 -33.97 23.44
C ARG A 135 -25.19 -35.14 23.92
N ASP A 136 -26.48 -35.05 23.66
CA ASP A 136 -27.45 -36.13 23.96
C ASP A 136 -27.39 -36.62 25.41
N GLY A 137 -27.20 -35.70 26.38
CA GLY A 137 -27.11 -35.99 27.80
C GLY A 137 -25.82 -36.68 28.24
N LYS A 138 -24.80 -36.68 27.44
CA LYS A 138 -23.50 -37.30 27.72
C LYS A 138 -22.34 -36.39 27.34
N ALA A 139 -21.21 -36.61 28.00
CA ALA A 139 -19.90 -36.06 27.59
C ALA A 139 -19.07 -37.18 26.95
N TYR A 140 -18.55 -36.87 25.75
CA TYR A 140 -17.68 -37.75 24.96
C TYR A 140 -16.30 -37.12 24.88
N GLU A 141 -15.26 -37.84 25.31
CA GLU A 141 -13.91 -37.31 25.36
C GLU A 141 -12.97 -38.08 24.41
N TYR A 142 -12.28 -37.32 23.57
CA TYR A 142 -11.29 -37.80 22.58
C TYR A 142 -9.96 -37.11 22.82
N ASN A 143 -8.91 -37.90 23.09
CA ASN A 143 -7.59 -37.39 23.38
C ASN A 143 -6.64 -37.76 22.22
N PHE A 144 -5.88 -36.80 21.73
CA PHE A 144 -4.94 -37.00 20.62
C PHE A 144 -3.53 -36.56 21.04
N THR A 145 -2.53 -37.28 20.55
CA THR A 145 -1.11 -36.98 20.69
C THR A 145 -0.42 -37.14 19.34
N THR A 146 0.46 -36.21 19.00
CA THR A 146 1.13 -36.23 17.71
C THR A 146 2.55 -36.75 17.83
N ASP A 147 2.86 -37.82 17.08
CA ASP A 147 4.20 -38.33 16.89
C ASP A 147 4.82 -37.66 15.65
N PHE A 148 5.68 -36.68 15.86
CA PHE A 148 6.35 -35.94 14.80
C PHE A 148 7.46 -36.73 14.09
N ASN A 149 7.93 -37.84 14.66
CA ASN A 149 8.92 -38.71 14.00
C ASN A 149 8.28 -39.67 13.02
N LEU A 150 7.07 -40.12 13.35
CA LEU A 150 6.29 -41.07 12.51
C LEU A 150 5.20 -40.35 11.70
N HIS A 151 5.11 -39.01 11.80
CA HIS A 151 4.07 -38.20 11.15
C HIS A 151 2.65 -38.74 11.40
N LYS A 152 2.36 -39.10 12.66
CA LYS A 152 1.12 -39.80 13.01
C LYS A 152 0.41 -39.14 14.18
N ILE A 153 -0.89 -39.01 14.07
CA ILE A 153 -1.78 -38.60 15.16
C ILE A 153 -2.35 -39.87 15.81
N ASN A 154 -1.96 -40.13 17.06
CA ASN A 154 -2.50 -41.20 17.88
C ASN A 154 -3.71 -40.67 18.68
N TYR A 155 -4.66 -41.55 18.99
CA TYR A 155 -5.83 -41.15 19.76
C TYR A 155 -6.28 -42.21 20.75
N THR A 156 -6.97 -41.75 21.79
CA THR A 156 -7.70 -42.59 22.76
C THR A 156 -9.08 -42.01 22.97
N ILE A 157 -10.07 -42.88 23.21
CA ILE A 157 -11.47 -42.51 23.44
C ILE A 157 -11.85 -43.00 24.83
N LYS A 158 -12.45 -42.12 25.64
CA LYS A 158 -12.99 -42.49 26.94
C LYS A 158 -14.45 -42.90 26.81
N ASP A 159 -14.88 -43.79 27.72
CA ASP A 159 -16.31 -44.13 27.80
C ASP A 159 -17.14 -42.88 28.11
N PRO A 160 -18.28 -42.70 27.43
CA PRO A 160 -19.13 -41.54 27.67
C PRO A 160 -19.73 -41.53 29.08
N ILE A 161 -19.68 -40.37 29.72
CA ILE A 161 -20.27 -40.15 31.05
C ILE A 161 -21.52 -39.26 30.97
N PRO A 162 -22.50 -39.40 31.86
CA PRO A 162 -23.65 -38.50 31.90
C PRO A 162 -23.22 -37.03 32.08
N SER A 163 -23.87 -36.12 31.34
CA SER A 163 -23.58 -34.69 31.41
C SER A 163 -24.83 -33.87 31.11
N ASN A 164 -25.04 -32.83 31.92
CA ASN A 164 -26.09 -31.82 31.69
C ASN A 164 -25.54 -30.59 30.95
N ASN A 165 -24.24 -30.53 30.68
CA ASN A 165 -23.64 -29.46 29.91
C ASN A 165 -23.99 -29.58 28.43
N LEU A 166 -23.83 -28.48 27.70
CA LEU A 166 -23.99 -28.39 26.26
C LEU A 166 -22.68 -27.85 25.62
N GLY A 167 -22.51 -28.14 24.36
CA GLY A 167 -21.42 -27.54 23.56
C GLY A 167 -20.17 -28.39 23.45
N THR A 168 -19.11 -27.75 23.00
CA THR A 168 -17.82 -28.38 22.74
C THR A 168 -16.71 -27.70 23.53
N ILE A 169 -15.80 -28.48 24.07
CA ILE A 169 -14.54 -27.99 24.66
C ILE A 169 -13.40 -28.56 23.82
N ILE A 170 -12.54 -27.68 23.29
CA ILE A 170 -11.32 -28.08 22.60
C ILE A 170 -10.13 -27.50 23.37
N SER A 171 -9.15 -28.35 23.68
CA SER A 171 -7.88 -27.91 24.25
C SER A 171 -6.72 -28.44 23.41
N PHE A 172 -5.69 -27.63 23.23
CA PHE A 172 -4.50 -28.00 22.47
C PHE A 172 -3.25 -27.28 22.97
N LYS A 173 -2.10 -27.94 22.81
CA LYS A 173 -0.80 -27.40 23.14
C LYS A 173 0.06 -27.39 21.89
N PRO A 174 0.36 -26.20 21.32
CA PRO A 174 1.19 -26.08 20.13
C PRO A 174 2.58 -26.68 20.31
N SER A 175 3.12 -27.33 19.27
CA SER A 175 4.42 -28.00 19.35
C SER A 175 5.59 -27.07 19.04
N SER A 176 6.60 -27.07 19.92
CA SER A 176 7.89 -26.39 19.68
C SER A 176 8.71 -27.01 18.55
N LYS A 177 8.32 -28.19 18.03
CA LYS A 177 8.94 -28.82 16.86
C LYS A 177 8.51 -28.13 15.56
N ILE A 178 7.37 -27.44 15.56
CA ILE A 178 6.78 -26.73 14.40
C ILE A 178 6.96 -25.22 14.52
N PHE A 179 6.61 -24.67 15.68
CA PHE A 179 6.59 -23.22 15.89
C PHE A 179 7.91 -22.70 16.49
N ARG A 180 8.37 -21.57 15.95
CA ARG A 180 9.55 -20.86 16.49
C ARG A 180 9.32 -20.35 17.91
N SER A 181 8.10 -19.88 18.19
CA SER A 181 7.60 -19.57 19.51
C SER A 181 6.27 -20.29 19.69
N THR A 182 6.03 -20.91 20.83
CA THR A 182 4.73 -21.50 21.21
C THR A 182 3.82 -20.50 21.94
N GLU A 183 4.29 -19.27 22.10
CA GLU A 183 3.50 -18.19 22.70
C GLU A 183 2.48 -17.65 21.70
N PHE A 184 1.26 -17.43 22.19
CA PHE A 184 0.20 -16.81 21.41
C PHE A 184 0.37 -15.28 21.36
N ASP A 185 0.00 -14.66 20.26
CA ASP A 185 -0.14 -13.20 20.18
C ASP A 185 -1.39 -12.76 20.97
N ILE A 186 -1.17 -12.45 22.25
CA ILE A 186 -2.24 -12.04 23.16
C ILE A 186 -2.91 -10.73 22.73
N ALA A 187 -2.15 -9.80 22.11
CA ALA A 187 -2.71 -8.54 21.62
C ALA A 187 -3.72 -8.80 20.50
N TYR A 188 -3.35 -9.65 19.55
CA TYR A 188 -4.23 -10.07 18.47
C TYR A 188 -5.47 -10.83 19.00
N ILE A 189 -5.30 -11.77 19.94
CA ILE A 189 -6.42 -12.51 20.53
C ILE A 189 -7.40 -11.56 21.23
N LYS A 190 -6.91 -10.58 22.00
CA LYS A 190 -7.76 -9.56 22.65
C LYS A 190 -8.56 -8.76 21.63
N GLU A 191 -7.91 -8.30 20.56
CA GLU A 191 -8.57 -7.54 19.51
C GLU A 191 -9.64 -8.39 18.80
N ARG A 192 -9.35 -9.66 18.52
CA ARG A 192 -10.26 -10.61 17.89
C ARG A 192 -11.48 -10.90 18.74
N VAL A 193 -11.29 -11.13 20.04
CA VAL A 193 -12.37 -11.38 21.01
C VAL A 193 -13.22 -10.12 21.17
N ARG A 194 -12.60 -8.95 21.31
CA ARG A 194 -13.31 -7.66 21.40
C ARG A 194 -14.20 -7.41 20.18
N LEU A 195 -13.69 -7.66 18.98
CA LEU A 195 -14.47 -7.54 17.75
C LEU A 195 -15.73 -8.41 17.79
N VAL A 196 -15.59 -9.69 18.13
CA VAL A 196 -16.73 -10.62 18.20
C VAL A 196 -17.73 -10.20 19.28
N SER A 197 -17.26 -9.80 20.46
CA SER A 197 -18.11 -9.37 21.58
C SER A 197 -18.94 -8.13 21.23
N ILE A 198 -18.42 -7.25 20.37
CA ILE A 198 -19.16 -6.07 19.90
C ILE A 198 -20.17 -6.45 18.80
N LEU A 199 -19.81 -7.36 17.89
CA LEU A 199 -20.64 -7.72 16.75
C LEU A 199 -21.79 -8.69 17.11
N THR A 200 -21.71 -9.38 18.24
CA THR A 200 -22.70 -10.38 18.65
C THR A 200 -23.37 -10.00 19.98
N SER A 201 -24.43 -10.71 20.31
CA SER A 201 -25.03 -10.71 21.66
C SER A 201 -24.46 -11.82 22.56
N ALA A 202 -23.59 -12.66 22.03
CA ALA A 202 -22.99 -13.75 22.81
C ALA A 202 -21.96 -13.20 23.80
N THR A 203 -21.90 -13.83 24.97
CA THR A 203 -20.87 -13.54 25.97
C THR A 203 -19.57 -14.23 25.57
N VAL A 204 -18.51 -13.46 25.31
CA VAL A 204 -17.18 -14.02 25.03
C VAL A 204 -16.23 -13.67 26.18
N GLU A 205 -15.79 -14.68 26.90
CA GLU A 205 -14.88 -14.55 28.04
C GLU A 205 -13.47 -14.97 27.64
N LEU A 206 -12.48 -14.15 27.96
CA LEU A 206 -11.06 -14.47 27.75
C LEU A 206 -10.34 -14.50 29.10
N TYR A 207 -9.74 -15.64 29.42
CA TYR A 207 -8.87 -15.83 30.57
C TYR A 207 -7.42 -16.00 30.10
N ILE A 208 -6.51 -15.28 30.72
CA ILE A 208 -5.08 -15.43 30.51
C ILE A 208 -4.46 -15.77 31.85
N HIS A 209 -3.86 -16.95 31.98
CA HIS A 209 -3.31 -17.48 33.21
C HIS A 209 -4.30 -17.39 34.39
N ASP A 210 -5.53 -17.87 34.16
CA ASP A 210 -6.68 -17.85 35.10
C ASP A 210 -7.24 -16.45 35.43
N VAL A 211 -6.71 -15.39 34.81
CA VAL A 211 -7.21 -14.02 35.03
C VAL A 211 -8.16 -13.64 33.91
N LEU A 212 -9.41 -13.30 34.28
CA LEU A 212 -10.39 -12.76 33.33
C LEU A 212 -9.91 -11.40 32.78
N VAL A 213 -9.83 -11.31 31.46
CA VAL A 213 -9.45 -10.06 30.79
C VAL A 213 -10.69 -9.18 30.64
N SER A 214 -10.67 -8.02 31.33
CA SER A 214 -11.70 -7.00 31.11
C SER A 214 -11.51 -6.34 29.74
N MET A 215 -12.60 -6.21 28.98
CA MET A 215 -12.61 -5.54 27.68
C MET A 215 -13.61 -4.39 27.69
N ASP A 216 -13.21 -3.28 27.10
CA ASP A 216 -14.15 -2.18 26.81
C ASP A 216 -15.03 -2.60 25.62
N LEU A 217 -16.30 -2.84 25.89
CA LEU A 217 -17.30 -3.26 24.91
C LEU A 217 -18.23 -2.11 24.51
N ASP A 218 -17.84 -0.87 24.77
CA ASP A 218 -18.61 0.29 24.39
C ASP A 218 -18.78 0.37 22.87
N ARG A 219 -20.02 0.15 22.42
CA ARG A 219 -20.37 0.22 21.00
C ARG A 219 -20.23 1.62 20.41
N SER A 220 -20.31 2.67 21.22
CA SER A 220 -20.12 4.05 20.75
C SER A 220 -18.69 4.27 20.26
N LYS A 221 -17.72 3.55 20.84
CA LYS A 221 -16.32 3.56 20.47
C LYS A 221 -15.93 2.49 19.43
N PHE A 222 -16.92 1.82 18.85
CA PHE A 222 -16.67 0.74 17.89
C PHE A 222 -15.78 1.16 16.71
N LEU A 223 -16.01 2.35 16.17
CA LEU A 223 -15.21 2.86 15.05
C LEU A 223 -13.78 3.26 15.46
N GLU A 224 -13.57 3.60 16.74
CA GLU A 224 -12.23 3.90 17.26
C GLU A 224 -11.29 2.70 17.22
N MET A 225 -11.83 1.47 17.35
CA MET A 225 -11.04 0.24 17.21
C MET A 225 -10.38 0.09 15.83
N PHE A 226 -11.02 0.62 14.80
CA PHE A 226 -10.57 0.43 13.42
C PHE A 226 -9.91 1.66 12.84
N PHE A 227 -10.18 2.82 13.43
CA PHE A 227 -9.75 4.12 12.94
C PHE A 227 -9.22 4.95 14.12
N GLU A 228 -7.92 4.89 14.35
CA GLU A 228 -7.16 5.40 15.50
C GLU A 228 -7.46 6.86 15.94
N ASP A 229 -8.29 7.59 15.22
CA ASP A 229 -8.60 8.99 15.46
C ASP A 229 -10.10 9.28 15.23
N ALA A 230 -10.97 8.33 15.51
CA ALA A 230 -12.42 8.54 15.51
C ALA A 230 -12.83 9.28 16.80
N GLU A 231 -12.30 10.49 17.02
CA GLU A 231 -12.82 11.38 18.07
C GLU A 231 -14.27 11.73 17.75
N GLU A 232 -15.18 11.46 18.69
CA GLU A 232 -16.59 11.93 18.82
C GLU A 232 -17.30 12.46 17.55
N GLN A 233 -17.01 11.94 16.38
CA GLN A 233 -17.69 12.37 15.16
C GLN A 233 -19.02 11.59 15.03
N SER A 234 -20.07 12.31 14.69
CA SER A 234 -21.37 11.70 14.41
C SER A 234 -21.23 10.63 13.31
N SER A 235 -21.40 9.38 13.68
CA SER A 235 -21.40 8.27 12.73
C SER A 235 -22.83 7.97 12.26
N TYR A 236 -22.94 7.54 11.01
CA TYR A 236 -24.19 7.09 10.41
C TYR A 236 -24.17 5.57 10.32
N SER A 237 -25.31 4.93 10.57
CA SER A 237 -25.40 3.48 10.47
C SER A 237 -26.74 3.02 9.94
N PHE A 238 -26.74 1.88 9.27
CA PHE A 238 -27.96 1.15 8.93
C PHE A 238 -27.70 -0.35 8.97
N LYS A 239 -28.72 -1.11 9.31
CA LYS A 239 -28.71 -2.57 9.37
C LYS A 239 -29.80 -3.14 8.49
N LEU A 240 -29.41 -3.96 7.54
CA LEU A 240 -30.29 -4.72 6.67
C LEU A 240 -30.25 -6.18 7.07
N LYS A 241 -31.41 -6.83 7.02
CA LYS A 241 -31.55 -8.25 7.30
C LYS A 241 -32.52 -8.87 6.30
N GLU A 242 -32.07 -9.94 5.65
CA GLU A 242 -32.86 -10.73 4.74
C GLU A 242 -32.61 -12.20 5.01
N GLN A 243 -33.62 -12.92 5.49
CA GLN A 243 -33.50 -14.30 5.98
C GLN A 243 -32.37 -14.42 7.03
N ASP A 244 -31.35 -15.24 6.73
CA ASP A 244 -30.19 -15.45 7.60
C ASP A 244 -28.98 -14.55 7.22
N GLN A 245 -29.17 -13.58 6.32
CA GLN A 245 -28.15 -12.63 5.89
C GLN A 245 -28.29 -11.30 6.64
N ILE A 246 -27.16 -10.72 7.00
CA ILE A 246 -27.09 -9.41 7.63
C ILE A 246 -26.08 -8.58 6.84
N PHE A 247 -26.46 -7.33 6.58
CA PHE A 247 -25.57 -6.31 6.06
C PHE A 247 -25.70 -5.06 6.93
N ASN A 248 -24.70 -4.82 7.73
CA ASN A 248 -24.64 -3.68 8.63
C ASN A 248 -23.49 -2.78 8.20
N VAL A 249 -23.75 -1.50 8.08
CA VAL A 249 -22.77 -0.50 7.67
C VAL A 249 -22.76 0.62 8.71
N THR A 250 -21.58 0.94 9.20
CA THR A 250 -21.36 2.11 10.05
C THR A 250 -20.25 2.94 9.44
N PHE A 251 -20.48 4.25 9.24
CA PHE A 251 -19.53 5.11 8.57
C PHE A 251 -19.59 6.56 9.05
N TYR A 252 -18.50 7.28 8.79
CA TYR A 252 -18.41 8.74 8.94
C TYR A 252 -17.43 9.29 7.91
N PHE A 253 -17.36 10.62 7.76
CA PHE A 253 -16.41 11.29 6.89
C PHE A 253 -15.37 12.07 7.70
N ASP A 254 -14.09 11.70 7.52
CA ASP A 254 -12.93 12.40 8.04
C ASP A 254 -12.19 13.10 6.90
N PHE A 255 -12.51 14.37 6.68
CA PHE A 255 -11.87 15.18 5.64
C PHE A 255 -10.47 15.67 5.98
N GLU A 256 -9.96 15.35 7.15
CA GLU A 256 -8.55 15.55 7.49
C GLU A 256 -7.65 14.50 6.84
N ARG A 257 -8.22 13.33 6.55
CA ARG A 257 -7.55 12.16 5.97
C ARG A 257 -8.25 11.73 4.70
N ASN A 258 -7.63 12.01 3.58
CA ASN A 258 -8.24 11.96 2.25
C ASN A 258 -8.53 10.56 1.73
N GLU A 259 -7.72 9.55 2.11
CA GLU A 259 -7.88 8.20 1.60
C GLU A 259 -9.05 7.50 2.28
N PRO A 260 -9.98 6.90 1.51
CA PRO A 260 -11.06 6.12 2.11
C PRO A 260 -10.48 4.89 2.80
N ARG A 261 -10.91 4.64 4.04
CA ARG A 261 -10.57 3.43 4.78
C ARG A 261 -11.85 2.65 5.05
N ILE A 262 -11.93 1.47 4.47
CA ILE A 262 -13.05 0.56 4.66
C ILE A 262 -12.50 -0.72 5.26
N LYS A 263 -13.01 -1.09 6.40
CA LYS A 263 -12.75 -2.37 7.07
C LYS A 263 -14.04 -3.16 7.14
N GLY A 264 -13.96 -4.45 7.40
CA GLY A 264 -15.16 -5.24 7.48
C GLY A 264 -14.97 -6.61 8.14
N SER A 265 -16.09 -7.25 8.36
CA SER A 265 -16.18 -8.64 8.79
C SER A 265 -17.12 -9.43 7.90
N VAL A 266 -16.84 -10.72 7.76
CA VAL A 266 -17.71 -11.69 7.09
C VAL A 266 -17.86 -12.89 8.01
N ASN A 267 -19.08 -13.18 8.45
CA ASN A 267 -19.35 -14.27 9.39
C ASN A 267 -18.47 -14.19 10.65
N LEU A 268 -18.34 -12.99 11.20
CA LEU A 268 -17.49 -12.66 12.35
C LEU A 268 -15.97 -12.74 12.10
N LEU A 269 -15.51 -13.10 10.90
CA LEU A 269 -14.10 -13.05 10.52
C LEU A 269 -13.69 -11.62 10.12
N PRO A 270 -12.54 -11.11 10.52
CA PRO A 270 -12.05 -9.80 10.11
C PRO A 270 -11.56 -9.83 8.64
N ILE A 271 -12.43 -9.56 7.69
CA ILE A 271 -12.16 -9.59 6.25
C ILE A 271 -12.25 -8.16 5.71
N HIS A 272 -11.09 -7.56 5.47
CA HIS A 272 -10.97 -6.16 5.09
C HIS A 272 -10.81 -5.93 3.59
N ASP A 273 -10.75 -6.99 2.78
CA ASP A 273 -10.65 -6.93 1.32
C ASP A 273 -11.58 -7.96 0.66
N GLY A 274 -11.88 -7.72 -0.61
CA GLY A 274 -12.66 -8.64 -1.42
C GLY A 274 -13.83 -7.99 -2.15
N THR A 275 -14.71 -8.85 -2.67
CA THR A 275 -15.86 -8.44 -3.48
C THR A 275 -16.82 -7.51 -2.75
N HIS A 276 -17.02 -7.71 -1.44
CA HIS A 276 -17.93 -6.88 -0.61
C HIS A 276 -17.41 -5.44 -0.48
N VAL A 277 -16.11 -5.26 -0.22
CA VAL A 277 -15.51 -3.92 -0.12
C VAL A 277 -15.50 -3.22 -1.48
N LYS A 278 -15.13 -3.94 -2.54
CA LYS A 278 -15.12 -3.39 -3.90
C LYS A 278 -16.51 -2.94 -4.32
N TYR A 279 -17.50 -3.82 -4.18
CA TYR A 279 -18.87 -3.52 -4.57
C TYR A 279 -19.50 -2.41 -3.73
N PHE A 280 -19.23 -2.41 -2.40
CA PHE A 280 -19.65 -1.31 -1.53
C PHE A 280 -19.11 0.03 -2.03
N LYS A 281 -17.82 0.14 -2.31
CA LYS A 281 -17.21 1.37 -2.83
C LYS A 281 -17.89 1.85 -4.12
N ASP A 282 -18.12 0.93 -5.04
CA ASP A 282 -18.74 1.23 -6.33
C ASP A 282 -20.17 1.73 -6.15
N LEU A 283 -20.97 1.03 -5.37
CA LEU A 283 -22.38 1.36 -5.18
C LEU A 283 -22.57 2.60 -4.31
N PHE A 284 -21.81 2.73 -3.23
CA PHE A 284 -21.85 3.90 -2.34
C PHE A 284 -21.51 5.20 -3.09
N SER A 285 -20.43 5.18 -3.87
CA SER A 285 -20.04 6.35 -4.66
C SER A 285 -21.03 6.66 -5.77
N GLU A 286 -21.66 5.66 -6.38
CA GLU A 286 -22.70 5.81 -7.39
C GLU A 286 -23.95 6.50 -6.81
N ILE A 287 -24.43 6.02 -5.66
CA ILE A 287 -25.60 6.60 -5.00
C ILE A 287 -25.36 8.06 -4.61
N LEU A 288 -24.18 8.38 -4.04
CA LEU A 288 -23.83 9.76 -3.71
C LEU A 288 -23.75 10.64 -4.96
N MET A 289 -23.15 10.13 -6.04
CA MET A 289 -23.05 10.85 -7.31
C MET A 289 -24.42 11.13 -7.94
N ASP A 290 -25.35 10.17 -7.83
CA ASP A 290 -26.73 10.32 -8.35
C ASP A 290 -27.57 11.26 -7.49
N TYR A 291 -27.32 11.29 -6.19
CA TYR A 291 -28.07 12.09 -5.21
C TYR A 291 -27.63 13.55 -5.21
N MET A 292 -26.33 13.83 -5.38
CA MET A 292 -25.75 15.16 -5.28
C MET A 292 -25.87 15.95 -6.59
N PRO A 293 -25.79 17.30 -6.56
CA PRO A 293 -25.86 18.13 -7.75
C PRO A 293 -24.84 17.73 -8.81
N LYS A 294 -25.27 17.64 -10.07
CA LYS A 294 -24.37 17.32 -11.20
C LYS A 294 -23.32 18.42 -11.37
N ASN A 295 -22.06 18.04 -11.49
CA ASN A 295 -20.93 18.93 -11.70
C ASN A 295 -19.90 18.30 -12.64
N LYS A 296 -18.96 19.13 -13.15
CA LYS A 296 -17.85 18.67 -14.01
C LYS A 296 -16.53 18.46 -13.26
N ILE A 297 -16.51 18.71 -11.93
CA ILE A 297 -15.30 18.72 -11.10
C ILE A 297 -15.09 17.38 -10.43
N LEU A 298 -16.16 16.78 -9.89
CA LEU A 298 -16.11 15.51 -9.17
C LEU A 298 -16.30 14.33 -10.12
N VAL A 299 -15.52 13.29 -9.92
CA VAL A 299 -15.70 11.97 -10.55
C VAL A 299 -16.11 10.94 -9.50
N LYS A 300 -16.67 9.80 -9.91
CA LYS A 300 -17.24 8.77 -9.02
C LYS A 300 -16.39 8.46 -7.80
N GLY A 301 -15.07 8.32 -7.96
CA GLY A 301 -14.16 8.02 -6.84
C GLY A 301 -13.99 9.14 -5.80
N ASP A 302 -14.30 10.38 -6.17
CA ASP A 302 -14.16 11.53 -5.26
C ASP A 302 -15.21 11.50 -4.13
N TYR A 303 -16.35 10.84 -4.34
CA TYR A 303 -17.39 10.67 -3.32
C TYR A 303 -17.02 9.71 -2.19
N LEU A 304 -15.84 9.09 -2.25
CA LEU A 304 -15.27 8.28 -1.16
C LEU A 304 -14.22 9.04 -0.34
N ILE A 305 -13.90 10.27 -0.68
CA ILE A 305 -12.87 11.06 0.02
C ILE A 305 -13.26 11.22 1.49
N GLY A 306 -12.33 10.87 2.37
CA GLY A 306 -12.53 10.94 3.80
C GLY A 306 -13.41 9.84 4.39
N LEU A 307 -13.98 8.94 3.60
CA LEU A 307 -14.85 7.88 4.11
C LEU A 307 -14.10 6.95 5.06
N ARG A 308 -14.64 6.79 6.26
CA ARG A 308 -14.28 5.79 7.27
C ARG A 308 -15.48 4.88 7.43
N CYS A 309 -15.33 3.60 7.15
CA CYS A 309 -16.46 2.70 7.10
C CYS A 309 -16.11 1.32 7.62
N PHE A 310 -17.00 0.75 8.42
CA PHE A 310 -16.98 -0.66 8.80
C PHE A 310 -18.20 -1.37 8.22
N ILE A 311 -17.96 -2.51 7.57
CA ILE A 311 -18.99 -3.33 6.92
C ILE A 311 -19.05 -4.68 7.62
N GLU A 312 -20.17 -4.99 8.25
CA GLU A 312 -20.45 -6.30 8.80
C GLU A 312 -21.34 -7.08 7.83
N ASN A 313 -20.87 -8.27 7.44
CA ASN A 313 -21.62 -9.15 6.56
C ASN A 313 -21.84 -10.52 7.19
N THR A 314 -23.06 -11.02 7.11
CA THR A 314 -23.36 -12.43 7.33
C THR A 314 -23.83 -13.03 6.01
N ILE A 315 -23.07 -13.99 5.48
CA ILE A 315 -23.27 -14.56 4.14
C ILE A 315 -23.33 -16.09 4.25
N GLN A 316 -24.31 -16.70 3.60
CA GLN A 316 -24.37 -18.16 3.48
C GLN A 316 -23.27 -18.64 2.53
N ALA A 317 -22.49 -19.65 2.94
CA ALA A 317 -21.45 -20.29 2.15
C ALA A 317 -20.50 -19.28 1.42
N PRO A 318 -19.79 -18.40 2.16
CA PRO A 318 -18.86 -17.47 1.56
C PRO A 318 -17.69 -18.21 0.88
N ARG A 319 -17.12 -17.61 -0.17
CA ARG A 319 -15.90 -18.10 -0.82
C ARG A 319 -14.78 -17.11 -0.56
N PHE A 320 -13.61 -17.64 -0.23
CA PHE A 320 -12.39 -16.84 0.01
C PHE A 320 -11.32 -17.20 -1.01
N SER A 321 -10.43 -16.26 -1.32
CA SER A 321 -9.34 -16.46 -2.29
C SER A 321 -8.15 -17.26 -1.75
N GLY A 322 -8.25 -17.85 -0.55
CA GLY A 322 -7.20 -18.69 0.04
C GLY A 322 -7.62 -19.27 1.38
N GLN A 323 -6.81 -20.21 1.91
CA GLN A 323 -7.07 -20.87 3.19
C GLN A 323 -7.05 -19.89 4.37
N THR A 324 -6.18 -18.89 4.34
CA THR A 324 -6.09 -17.85 5.38
C THR A 324 -7.28 -16.89 5.42
N LYS A 325 -8.26 -17.05 4.53
CA LYS A 325 -9.53 -16.30 4.49
C LYS A 325 -9.38 -14.77 4.50
N LEU A 326 -8.26 -14.20 4.00
CA LEU A 326 -7.99 -12.77 4.06
C LEU A 326 -8.83 -11.92 3.08
N LYS A 327 -9.42 -12.56 2.06
CA LYS A 327 -10.15 -11.87 1.00
C LYS A 327 -11.40 -12.65 0.58
N LEU A 328 -12.55 -11.95 0.60
CA LEU A 328 -13.81 -12.51 0.11
C LEU A 328 -13.84 -12.52 -1.42
N ASP A 329 -14.23 -13.68 -2.00
CA ASP A 329 -14.39 -13.87 -3.46
C ASP A 329 -15.85 -14.24 -3.86
N THR A 330 -16.78 -14.20 -2.92
CA THR A 330 -18.19 -14.46 -3.20
C THR A 330 -18.79 -13.36 -4.08
N ASP A 331 -19.50 -13.71 -5.14
CA ASP A 331 -20.31 -12.74 -5.87
C ASP A 331 -21.52 -12.30 -5.03
N ILE A 332 -21.40 -11.14 -4.39
CA ILE A 332 -22.42 -10.59 -3.50
C ILE A 332 -23.55 -9.88 -4.25
N LYS A 333 -23.37 -9.53 -5.55
CA LYS A 333 -24.37 -8.83 -6.36
C LYS A 333 -25.65 -9.62 -6.55
N LYS A 334 -25.58 -10.95 -6.40
CA LYS A 334 -26.73 -11.84 -6.50
C LYS A 334 -27.71 -11.72 -5.33
N TYR A 335 -27.36 -11.04 -4.25
CA TYR A 335 -28.20 -10.87 -3.08
C TYR A 335 -28.79 -9.46 -3.05
N ASP A 336 -30.11 -9.34 -2.94
CA ASP A 336 -30.83 -8.05 -2.97
C ASP A 336 -30.43 -7.14 -1.80
N ILE A 337 -30.13 -7.72 -0.64
CA ILE A 337 -29.67 -6.99 0.54
C ILE A 337 -28.43 -6.11 0.28
N PHE A 338 -27.57 -6.52 -0.63
CA PHE A 338 -26.37 -5.74 -1.00
C PHE A 338 -26.57 -4.80 -2.19
N THR A 339 -27.75 -4.79 -2.79
CA THR A 339 -28.07 -4.01 -3.99
C THR A 339 -29.22 -3.03 -3.73
N ASN A 340 -30.47 -3.43 -3.97
CA ASN A 340 -31.62 -2.52 -3.87
C ASN A 340 -31.92 -2.09 -2.44
N SER A 341 -31.88 -3.02 -1.47
CA SER A 341 -32.10 -2.70 -0.07
C SER A 341 -31.05 -1.71 0.46
N PHE A 342 -29.79 -1.85 0.05
CA PHE A 342 -28.73 -0.91 0.36
C PHE A 342 -29.00 0.47 -0.24
N LYS A 343 -29.39 0.54 -1.54
CA LYS A 343 -29.75 1.82 -2.20
C LYS A 343 -30.85 2.54 -1.44
N VAL A 344 -31.89 1.82 -1.02
CA VAL A 344 -33.00 2.41 -0.25
C VAL A 344 -32.53 2.94 1.10
N ALA A 345 -31.75 2.15 1.84
CA ALA A 345 -31.28 2.53 3.16
C ALA A 345 -30.36 3.78 3.11
N LEU A 346 -29.39 3.80 2.19
CA LEU A 346 -28.47 4.93 2.06
C LEU A 346 -29.20 6.19 1.58
N ASN A 347 -30.13 6.07 0.61
CA ASN A 347 -30.94 7.20 0.17
C ASN A 347 -31.82 7.78 1.28
N ASN A 348 -32.30 6.94 2.19
CA ASN A 348 -33.05 7.43 3.35
C ASN A 348 -32.13 8.23 4.29
N LEU A 349 -30.95 7.74 4.63
CA LEU A 349 -29.97 8.48 5.43
C LEU A 349 -29.59 9.83 4.78
N LEU A 350 -29.37 9.85 3.47
CA LEU A 350 -29.07 11.08 2.72
C LEU A 350 -30.21 12.10 2.76
N LYS A 351 -31.44 11.63 2.90
CA LYS A 351 -32.62 12.52 3.00
C LYS A 351 -32.89 13.04 4.42
N THR A 352 -32.59 12.23 5.45
CA THR A 352 -33.09 12.50 6.80
C THR A 352 -32.01 12.89 7.80
N GLU A 353 -30.79 12.41 7.63
CA GLU A 353 -29.75 12.53 8.65
C GLU A 353 -28.47 13.25 8.16
N ILE A 354 -28.13 13.11 6.89
CA ILE A 354 -26.88 13.65 6.35
C ILE A 354 -27.13 15.02 5.73
N ASP A 355 -26.40 16.03 6.19
CA ASP A 355 -26.36 17.32 5.47
C ASP A 355 -25.58 17.15 4.16
N THR A 356 -26.33 16.80 3.12
CA THR A 356 -25.79 16.52 1.79
C THR A 356 -25.22 17.76 1.12
N ASN A 357 -25.67 18.97 1.45
CA ASN A 357 -25.12 20.21 0.91
C ASN A 357 -23.74 20.50 1.53
N ALA A 358 -23.61 20.38 2.84
CA ALA A 358 -22.33 20.53 3.52
C ALA A 358 -21.34 19.46 3.06
N LEU A 359 -21.78 18.19 2.92
CA LEU A 359 -20.97 17.09 2.43
C LEU A 359 -20.50 17.33 0.99
N TYR A 360 -21.41 17.75 0.10
CA TYR A 360 -21.08 18.10 -1.28
C TYR A 360 -20.05 19.23 -1.38
N GLN A 361 -20.26 20.30 -0.59
CA GLN A 361 -19.32 21.41 -0.57
C GLN A 361 -17.93 20.96 -0.11
N ARG A 362 -17.82 20.07 0.88
CA ARG A 362 -16.55 19.51 1.31
C ARG A 362 -15.84 18.69 0.24
N PHE A 363 -16.55 17.92 -0.58
CA PHE A 363 -15.95 17.22 -1.73
C PHE A 363 -15.42 18.22 -2.77
N ILE A 364 -16.17 19.28 -3.07
CA ILE A 364 -15.74 20.34 -3.99
C ILE A 364 -14.52 21.06 -3.45
N ASP A 365 -14.54 21.51 -2.19
CA ASP A 365 -13.45 22.20 -1.52
C ASP A 365 -12.15 21.36 -1.52
N TYR A 366 -12.29 20.09 -1.24
CA TYR A 366 -11.18 19.16 -1.33
C TYR A 366 -10.61 19.09 -2.75
N LYS A 367 -11.47 18.89 -3.74
CA LYS A 367 -11.07 18.77 -5.14
C LYS A 367 -10.45 20.04 -5.70
N GLN A 368 -10.94 21.21 -5.28
CA GLN A 368 -10.41 22.53 -5.66
C GLN A 368 -9.13 22.90 -4.91
N GLY A 369 -8.72 22.11 -3.94
CA GLY A 369 -7.46 22.31 -3.22
C GLY A 369 -7.52 23.32 -2.07
N LEU A 370 -8.71 23.62 -1.56
CA LEU A 370 -8.86 24.44 -0.35
C LEU A 370 -8.38 23.71 0.92
N SER A 371 -8.17 22.37 0.84
CA SER A 371 -7.46 21.61 1.88
C SER A 371 -5.93 21.78 1.84
N ILE A 372 -5.42 22.67 1.01
CA ILE A 372 -3.99 22.98 0.81
C ILE A 372 -3.28 23.29 2.15
N LYS A 373 -3.96 23.97 3.07
CA LYS A 373 -3.38 24.30 4.40
C LYS A 373 -2.99 23.07 5.24
N LYS A 374 -3.62 21.90 5.02
CA LYS A 374 -3.33 20.68 5.77
C LYS A 374 -2.32 19.77 5.08
N THR A 375 -2.22 19.82 3.75
CA THR A 375 -1.16 19.14 2.99
C THR A 375 0.21 19.72 3.36
N THR A 376 0.30 21.04 3.56
CA THR A 376 1.50 21.74 4.06
C THR A 376 1.97 21.24 5.43
N LYS A 377 1.05 20.93 6.36
CA LYS A 377 1.41 20.39 7.69
C LYS A 377 1.97 18.95 7.64
N LYS A 378 1.49 18.11 6.71
CA LYS A 378 2.01 16.75 6.53
C LYS A 378 3.38 16.72 5.85
N LEU A 379 3.65 17.68 4.99
CA LEU A 379 4.95 17.83 4.32
C LEU A 379 6.04 18.24 5.31
N LYS A 380 5.72 19.03 6.34
CA LYS A 380 6.64 19.37 7.46
C LYS A 380 7.11 18.13 8.26
N LYS A 381 6.38 17.00 8.25
CA LYS A 381 6.74 15.75 8.93
C LYS A 381 7.42 14.71 8.04
N ARG A 382 7.57 14.95 6.73
CA ARG A 382 8.32 14.05 5.85
C ARG A 382 9.81 14.21 6.12
N LYS A 383 10.45 13.16 6.63
CA LYS A 383 11.90 12.98 6.58
C LYS A 383 12.34 13.12 5.12
N PHE A 384 13.43 13.83 4.92
CA PHE A 384 14.09 14.19 3.67
C PHE A 384 13.85 13.24 2.50
N SER A 385 13.61 13.80 1.30
CA SER A 385 13.54 13.05 0.05
C SER A 385 14.79 12.20 -0.13
N ALA A 386 14.62 10.94 -0.57
CA ALA A 386 15.73 10.06 -0.94
C ALA A 386 16.61 10.67 -2.06
N SER A 387 16.09 11.69 -2.77
CA SER A 387 16.75 12.41 -3.85
C SER A 387 17.66 13.55 -3.39
N LEU A 388 17.72 13.86 -2.09
CA LEU A 388 18.55 14.95 -1.56
C LEU A 388 19.78 14.40 -0.84
N LEU A 389 20.96 14.82 -1.31
CA LEU A 389 22.22 14.74 -0.59
C LEU A 389 22.56 16.12 -0.04
N ASP A 390 22.11 16.41 1.18
CA ASP A 390 22.22 17.72 1.81
C ASP A 390 23.66 18.13 2.14
N CYS A 391 23.88 19.43 2.36
CA CYS A 391 25.10 19.97 2.93
C CYS A 391 24.96 20.23 4.44
N LEU A 392 26.08 20.34 5.12
CA LEU A 392 26.11 20.48 6.58
C LEU A 392 25.80 21.90 7.06
N LYS A 393 26.00 22.92 6.21
CA LYS A 393 25.73 24.33 6.52
C LYS A 393 24.47 24.82 5.82
N GLU A 394 23.90 25.90 6.30
CA GLU A 394 22.77 26.61 5.72
C GLU A 394 23.14 28.08 5.55
N GLY A 395 22.50 28.76 4.57
CA GLY A 395 22.66 30.19 4.33
C GLY A 395 23.91 30.55 3.52
N PRO A 396 24.65 31.60 3.90
CA PRO A 396 25.74 32.15 3.07
C PRO A 396 26.81 31.14 2.72
N GLY A 397 27.25 31.15 1.48
CA GLY A 397 28.28 30.25 0.93
C GLY A 397 27.74 28.90 0.48
N THR A 398 26.44 28.59 0.66
CA THR A 398 25.88 27.30 0.27
C THR A 398 25.24 27.32 -1.12
N ALA A 399 25.25 26.16 -1.80
CA ALA A 399 24.61 25.99 -3.09
C ALA A 399 23.85 24.66 -3.20
N LEU A 400 22.66 24.71 -3.76
CA LEU A 400 21.88 23.53 -4.14
C LEU A 400 22.07 23.26 -5.63
N TYR A 401 22.63 22.12 -5.97
CA TYR A 401 22.77 21.61 -7.34
C TYR A 401 21.57 20.71 -7.65
N ILE A 402 20.72 21.16 -8.57
CA ILE A 402 19.59 20.37 -9.08
C ILE A 402 20.09 19.65 -10.33
N VAL A 403 20.22 18.34 -10.27
CA VAL A 403 20.86 17.52 -11.32
C VAL A 403 19.90 16.52 -11.93
N GLU A 404 20.09 16.21 -13.20
CA GLU A 404 19.34 15.20 -13.91
C GLU A 404 19.96 13.80 -13.70
N GLY A 405 19.15 12.86 -13.14
CA GLY A 405 19.50 11.45 -13.04
C GLY A 405 20.56 11.09 -11.99
N GLU A 406 20.64 9.80 -11.69
CA GLU A 406 21.56 9.27 -10.67
C GLU A 406 23.04 9.28 -11.10
N SER A 407 23.31 9.20 -12.41
CA SER A 407 24.69 9.19 -12.93
C SER A 407 25.38 10.51 -12.65
N ALA A 408 24.74 11.64 -13.01
CA ALA A 408 25.25 12.98 -12.73
C ALA A 408 25.38 13.22 -11.21
N ALA A 409 24.34 12.86 -10.44
CA ALA A 409 24.36 12.97 -8.98
C ALA A 409 25.51 12.14 -8.35
N GLY A 410 25.79 10.94 -8.89
CA GLY A 410 26.86 10.06 -8.44
C GLY A 410 28.26 10.65 -8.65
N SER A 411 28.49 11.30 -9.81
CA SER A 411 29.75 11.98 -10.11
C SER A 411 29.94 13.22 -9.25
N LEU A 412 28.92 14.08 -9.11
CA LEU A 412 28.97 15.26 -8.23
C LEU A 412 29.17 14.88 -6.76
N LYS A 413 28.58 13.80 -6.29
CA LYS A 413 28.74 13.32 -4.90
C LYS A 413 30.20 13.10 -4.53
N LYS A 414 31.04 12.69 -5.49
CA LYS A 414 32.46 12.37 -5.25
C LYS A 414 33.31 13.61 -5.09
N CYS A 415 32.99 14.73 -5.80
CA CYS A 415 33.79 15.94 -5.85
C CYS A 415 33.21 17.15 -5.10
N ARG A 416 31.98 17.08 -4.57
CA ARG A 416 31.32 18.20 -3.86
C ARG A 416 31.98 18.53 -2.52
N ASP A 417 31.97 19.78 -2.13
CA ASP A 417 32.19 20.16 -0.72
C ASP A 417 30.94 19.82 0.11
N LYS A 418 31.07 18.83 1.00
CA LYS A 418 29.99 18.35 1.87
C LYS A 418 29.45 19.43 2.82
N ASN A 419 30.25 20.46 3.12
CA ASN A 419 29.83 21.53 4.01
C ASN A 419 28.90 22.53 3.32
N HIS A 420 29.11 22.81 2.01
CA HIS A 420 28.46 23.92 1.32
C HIS A 420 27.60 23.49 0.13
N HIS A 421 27.81 22.30 -0.45
CA HIS A 421 27.14 21.87 -1.67
C HIS A 421 26.13 20.76 -1.39
N ALA A 422 24.84 21.04 -1.60
CA ALA A 422 23.76 20.08 -1.61
C ALA A 422 23.46 19.63 -3.04
N ILE A 423 23.02 18.38 -3.23
CA ILE A 423 22.63 17.82 -4.54
C ILE A 423 21.20 17.31 -4.43
N PHE A 424 20.35 17.79 -5.32
CA PHE A 424 18.98 17.28 -5.49
C PHE A 424 18.84 16.63 -6.86
N THR A 425 18.49 15.34 -6.88
CA THR A 425 18.39 14.54 -8.11
C THR A 425 16.97 14.58 -8.67
N LEU A 426 16.82 14.99 -9.93
CA LEU A 426 15.59 14.88 -10.70
C LEU A 426 15.56 13.55 -11.45
N PHE A 427 14.41 12.89 -11.50
CA PHE A 427 14.21 11.65 -12.25
C PHE A 427 13.35 11.94 -13.49
N GLY A 428 14.01 12.13 -14.64
CA GLY A 428 13.39 12.32 -15.95
C GLY A 428 12.42 13.52 -16.04
N LYS A 429 11.60 13.56 -17.08
CA LYS A 429 10.58 14.61 -17.33
C LYS A 429 9.40 14.53 -16.34
N SER A 430 9.67 14.44 -15.04
CA SER A 430 8.65 14.17 -13.99
C SER A 430 7.87 15.40 -13.54
N MET A 431 8.22 16.60 -13.98
CA MET A 431 7.52 17.83 -13.60
C MET A 431 6.44 18.19 -14.63
N PRO A 432 5.19 18.44 -14.21
CA PRO A 432 4.17 18.99 -15.09
C PRO A 432 4.50 20.45 -15.42
N ASN A 433 4.04 20.93 -16.59
CA ASN A 433 4.15 22.34 -16.91
C ASN A 433 3.46 23.18 -15.84
N VAL A 434 4.24 23.91 -15.07
CA VAL A 434 3.75 24.68 -13.91
C VAL A 434 2.84 25.84 -14.31
N ASP A 435 2.93 26.36 -15.54
CA ASP A 435 2.12 27.49 -16.00
C ASP A 435 0.68 27.08 -16.29
N THR A 436 0.48 25.89 -16.87
CA THR A 436 -0.83 25.39 -17.34
C THR A 436 -1.47 24.37 -16.41
N ALA A 437 -0.70 23.65 -15.61
CA ALA A 437 -1.23 22.62 -14.73
C ALA A 437 -2.01 23.24 -13.55
N PRO A 438 -3.19 22.68 -13.21
CA PRO A 438 -3.97 23.14 -12.06
C PRO A 438 -3.23 22.89 -10.74
N LYS A 439 -3.41 23.80 -9.77
CA LYS A 439 -2.75 23.75 -8.44
C LYS A 439 -2.77 22.36 -7.77
N PRO A 440 -3.89 21.60 -7.75
CA PRO A 440 -3.91 20.27 -7.15
C PRO A 440 -2.97 19.27 -7.83
N LYS A 441 -2.82 19.34 -9.16
CA LYS A 441 -1.90 18.48 -9.91
C LYS A 441 -0.43 18.81 -9.61
N LEU A 442 -0.12 20.10 -9.43
CA LEU A 442 1.21 20.54 -9.03
C LEU A 442 1.58 20.04 -7.63
N LEU A 443 0.68 20.15 -6.66
CA LEU A 443 0.90 19.70 -5.29
C LEU A 443 0.89 18.18 -5.11
N ALA A 444 0.23 17.45 -6.01
CA ALA A 444 0.30 16.00 -6.05
C ALA A 444 1.62 15.48 -6.66
N ASN A 445 2.33 16.31 -7.41
CA ASN A 445 3.59 15.93 -8.03
C ASN A 445 4.73 15.85 -7.00
N LYS A 446 5.36 14.69 -6.90
CA LYS A 446 6.40 14.41 -5.92
C LYS A 446 7.62 15.33 -6.09
N THR A 447 8.07 15.56 -7.31
CA THR A 447 9.25 16.41 -7.60
C THR A 447 9.01 17.85 -7.15
N ILE A 448 7.84 18.41 -7.45
CA ILE A 448 7.45 19.76 -7.01
C ILE A 448 7.42 19.84 -5.48
N THR A 449 6.78 18.90 -4.81
CA THR A 449 6.69 18.90 -3.35
C THR A 449 8.04 18.67 -2.68
N ASP A 450 8.90 17.86 -3.28
CA ASP A 450 10.26 17.63 -2.79
C ASP A 450 11.12 18.89 -2.94
N LEU A 451 11.02 19.65 -4.05
CA LEU A 451 11.71 20.93 -4.24
C LEU A 451 11.31 21.97 -3.19
N PHE A 452 10.00 22.12 -2.88
CA PHE A 452 9.59 22.99 -1.78
C PHE A 452 10.22 22.57 -0.45
N SER A 453 10.20 21.27 -0.13
CA SER A 453 10.77 20.73 1.12
C SER A 453 12.27 20.97 1.21
N VAL A 454 12.99 20.77 0.11
CA VAL A 454 14.45 20.94 0.01
C VAL A 454 14.83 22.41 0.21
N LEU A 455 14.04 23.34 -0.31
CA LEU A 455 14.28 24.78 -0.17
C LEU A 455 13.96 25.31 1.25
N GLY A 456 13.36 24.50 2.12
CA GLY A 456 13.06 24.89 3.50
C GLY A 456 11.85 25.81 3.67
N LYS A 457 11.04 26.00 2.62
CA LYS A 457 9.81 26.83 2.69
C LYS A 457 8.56 25.98 2.89
N ASP A 458 7.60 26.58 3.57
CA ASP A 458 6.24 26.06 3.61
C ASP A 458 5.62 26.09 2.21
N HIS A 459 4.86 25.03 1.90
CA HIS A 459 4.26 24.82 0.57
C HIS A 459 3.05 25.74 0.38
N ASP A 460 3.31 27.04 0.32
CA ASP A 460 2.31 27.96 -0.16
C ASP A 460 2.44 28.07 -1.69
N VAL A 461 1.42 27.60 -2.41
CA VAL A 461 1.35 27.73 -3.88
C VAL A 461 1.15 29.20 -4.32
N ASN A 462 1.12 30.14 -3.42
CA ASN A 462 1.26 31.53 -3.75
C ASN A 462 2.75 31.87 -3.95
N PRO A 463 3.08 32.78 -4.87
CA PRO A 463 4.45 33.23 -5.05
C PRO A 463 5.02 33.70 -3.70
N ALA A 464 6.20 33.20 -3.34
CA ALA A 464 6.85 33.65 -2.12
C ALA A 464 7.09 35.14 -2.17
N SER A 465 6.53 35.88 -1.22
CA SER A 465 6.65 37.34 -1.12
C SER A 465 8.08 37.79 -0.78
N ASP A 466 8.88 36.87 -0.22
CA ASP A 466 10.28 37.10 0.15
C ASP A 466 11.12 35.83 -0.05
N SER A 467 12.43 35.97 0.02
CA SER A 467 13.40 34.89 -0.03
C SER A 467 13.91 34.45 1.35
N SER A 468 13.33 35.01 2.44
CA SER A 468 13.72 34.65 3.81
C SER A 468 13.43 33.17 4.09
N GLY A 469 14.32 32.51 4.86
CA GLY A 469 14.18 31.09 5.23
C GLY A 469 14.48 30.11 4.09
N ILE A 470 14.98 30.55 2.93
CA ILE A 470 15.55 29.64 1.92
C ILE A 470 16.90 29.13 2.41
N LYS A 471 17.02 27.82 2.45
CA LYS A 471 18.14 27.10 3.05
C LYS A 471 19.49 27.34 2.37
N TYR A 472 19.49 27.55 1.06
CA TYR A 472 20.70 27.70 0.25
C TYR A 472 20.84 29.13 -0.31
N GLU A 473 22.07 29.66 -0.34
CA GLU A 473 22.33 30.98 -0.93
C GLU A 473 22.12 30.96 -2.45
N LYS A 474 22.59 29.92 -3.14
CA LYS A 474 22.51 29.77 -4.60
C LYS A 474 21.82 28.49 -4.99
N ILE A 475 21.13 28.53 -6.12
CA ILE A 475 20.50 27.37 -6.77
C ILE A 475 21.15 27.19 -8.13
N GLN A 476 21.72 26.04 -8.38
CA GLN A 476 22.42 25.69 -9.61
C GLN A 476 21.59 24.65 -10.37
N ILE A 477 21.00 25.02 -11.52
CA ILE A 477 20.26 24.09 -12.38
C ILE A 477 21.27 23.41 -13.29
N THR A 478 21.62 22.16 -12.99
CA THR A 478 22.75 21.44 -13.59
C THR A 478 22.24 20.25 -14.37
N THR A 479 21.84 20.46 -15.61
CA THR A 479 21.32 19.44 -16.54
C THR A 479 22.34 19.12 -17.62
N ASP A 480 22.14 18.01 -18.34
CA ASP A 480 22.98 17.64 -19.46
C ASP A 480 22.89 18.69 -20.59
N PRO A 481 23.95 18.91 -21.36
CA PRO A 481 24.00 19.92 -22.43
C PRO A 481 23.34 19.43 -23.73
N ASP A 482 22.17 18.76 -23.61
CA ASP A 482 21.39 18.28 -24.75
C ASP A 482 19.97 18.88 -24.73
N ILE A 483 19.15 18.52 -25.72
CA ILE A 483 17.78 19.04 -25.85
C ILE A 483 16.90 18.62 -24.65
N ASP A 484 17.04 17.40 -24.16
CA ASP A 484 16.25 16.90 -23.04
C ASP A 484 16.64 17.60 -21.75
N GLY A 485 17.93 17.78 -21.49
CA GLY A 485 18.43 18.54 -20.35
C GLY A 485 17.98 20.02 -20.39
N PHE A 486 17.94 20.64 -21.57
CA PHE A 486 17.40 22.00 -21.74
C PHE A 486 15.91 22.07 -21.37
N HIS A 487 15.08 21.11 -21.82
CA HIS A 487 13.67 21.04 -21.44
C HIS A 487 13.47 20.88 -19.93
N ILE A 488 14.29 20.07 -19.27
CA ILE A 488 14.25 19.87 -17.81
C ILE A 488 14.66 21.18 -17.11
N ALA A 489 15.73 21.81 -17.56
CA ALA A 489 16.17 23.11 -17.03
C ALA A 489 15.06 24.17 -17.13
N LEU A 490 14.40 24.28 -18.28
CA LEU A 490 13.31 25.22 -18.50
C LEU A 490 12.11 24.96 -17.58
N MET A 491 11.74 23.69 -17.34
CA MET A 491 10.68 23.36 -16.37
C MET A 491 11.05 23.80 -14.96
N VAL A 492 12.29 23.60 -14.54
CA VAL A 492 12.79 24.05 -13.24
C VAL A 492 12.85 25.58 -13.16
N MET A 493 13.27 26.28 -14.21
CA MET A 493 13.25 27.76 -14.28
C MET A 493 11.82 28.30 -14.16
N LYS A 494 10.85 27.72 -14.89
CA LYS A 494 9.41 28.04 -14.76
C LYS A 494 8.91 27.85 -13.33
N PHE A 495 9.34 26.78 -12.65
CA PHE A 495 9.00 26.53 -11.25
C PHE A 495 9.51 27.68 -10.35
N PHE A 496 10.78 28.07 -10.47
CA PHE A 496 11.33 29.16 -9.67
C PHE A 496 10.68 30.52 -10.00
N ASN A 497 10.44 30.79 -11.27
CA ASN A 497 9.77 32.02 -11.69
C ASN A 497 8.34 32.14 -11.12
N LYS A 498 7.61 31.03 -11.07
CA LYS A 498 6.23 30.99 -10.56
C LYS A 498 6.15 31.05 -9.03
N PHE A 499 6.96 30.25 -8.35
CA PHE A 499 6.81 30.04 -6.90
C PHE A 499 7.82 30.83 -6.06
N PHE A 500 8.98 31.18 -6.65
CA PHE A 500 10.07 31.87 -5.96
C PHE A 500 10.62 33.04 -6.79
N PRO A 501 9.76 33.97 -7.29
CA PRO A 501 10.21 35.04 -8.18
C PRO A 501 11.28 35.94 -7.54
N LYS A 502 11.33 36.03 -6.21
CA LYS A 502 12.37 36.77 -5.48
C LYS A 502 13.76 36.18 -5.66
N LEU A 503 13.89 34.84 -5.73
CA LEU A 503 15.19 34.21 -6.01
C LEU A 503 15.73 34.57 -7.41
N ILE A 504 14.83 34.74 -8.38
CA ILE A 504 15.19 35.21 -9.73
C ILE A 504 15.62 36.69 -9.68
N GLU A 505 14.82 37.54 -9.00
CA GLU A 505 15.13 38.98 -8.85
C GLU A 505 16.47 39.21 -8.10
N GLU A 506 16.76 38.38 -7.10
CA GLU A 506 18.00 38.41 -6.31
C GLU A 506 19.19 37.73 -7.02
N LYS A 507 18.98 37.23 -8.25
CA LYS A 507 20.02 36.55 -9.07
C LYS A 507 20.64 35.34 -8.37
N ARG A 508 19.85 34.61 -7.60
CA ARG A 508 20.28 33.40 -6.85
C ARG A 508 20.10 32.12 -7.62
N VAL A 509 19.36 32.13 -8.75
CA VAL A 509 19.17 30.96 -9.62
C VAL A 509 20.12 31.08 -10.81
N LEU A 510 20.93 30.06 -10.98
CA LEU A 510 22.04 30.02 -11.92
C LEU A 510 21.95 28.76 -12.80
N LEU A 511 22.41 28.86 -14.04
CA LEU A 511 22.59 27.74 -14.98
C LEU A 511 24.10 27.60 -15.24
N PRO A 512 24.77 26.58 -14.67
CA PRO A 512 26.18 26.31 -14.98
C PRO A 512 26.37 25.96 -16.44
N GLN A 513 27.39 26.53 -17.06
CA GLN A 513 27.80 26.16 -18.39
C GLN A 513 28.59 24.85 -18.35
N ILE A 514 28.10 23.83 -19.06
CA ILE A 514 28.75 22.53 -19.15
C ILE A 514 29.51 22.46 -20.48
N PRO A 515 30.85 22.32 -20.48
CA PRO A 515 31.62 22.27 -21.72
C PRO A 515 31.42 20.95 -22.46
N LEU A 516 31.15 21.02 -23.76
CA LEU A 516 31.06 19.85 -24.63
C LEU A 516 32.41 19.21 -24.93
N TYR A 517 33.49 19.97 -24.77
CA TYR A 517 34.84 19.52 -25.05
C TYR A 517 35.80 19.90 -23.93
N GLY A 518 36.85 19.11 -23.77
CA GLY A 518 37.96 19.40 -22.89
C GLY A 518 39.25 18.72 -23.36
N TYR A 519 40.38 19.13 -22.83
CA TYR A 519 41.66 18.49 -23.10
C TYR A 519 42.58 18.57 -21.89
N TYR A 520 43.54 17.68 -21.84
CA TYR A 520 44.59 17.70 -20.83
C TYR A 520 45.88 18.33 -21.31
N GLU A 521 46.48 19.20 -20.48
CA GLU A 521 47.85 19.65 -20.58
C GLU A 521 48.63 19.07 -19.39
N GLY A 522 49.39 18.00 -19.65
CA GLY A 522 49.92 17.19 -18.57
C GLY A 522 48.77 16.58 -17.76
N ASN A 523 48.71 16.85 -16.45
CA ASN A 523 47.63 16.38 -15.57
C ASN A 523 46.51 17.42 -15.33
N LYS A 524 46.52 18.54 -16.08
CA LYS A 524 45.57 19.62 -15.86
C LYS A 524 44.49 19.60 -16.93
N PHE A 525 43.24 19.38 -16.52
CA PHE A 525 42.07 19.47 -17.38
C PHE A 525 41.75 20.95 -17.72
N THR A 526 41.47 21.20 -18.99
CA THR A 526 41.07 22.52 -19.50
C THR A 526 39.75 22.36 -20.27
N PRO A 527 38.62 22.90 -19.72
CA PRO A 527 37.33 22.87 -20.40
C PRO A 527 37.31 23.83 -21.59
N VAL A 528 36.59 23.47 -22.67
CA VAL A 528 36.39 24.28 -23.86
C VAL A 528 34.88 24.44 -24.08
N TYR A 529 34.41 25.67 -23.91
CA TYR A 529 33.00 26.01 -23.93
C TYR A 529 32.48 26.43 -25.31
N ASP A 530 33.37 26.84 -26.22
CA ASP A 530 33.05 27.38 -27.53
C ASP A 530 33.46 26.38 -28.63
N LEU A 531 32.52 26.06 -29.52
CA LEU A 531 32.74 25.12 -30.62
C LEU A 531 33.80 25.66 -31.61
N ALA A 532 33.84 26.98 -31.86
CA ALA A 532 34.83 27.57 -32.72
C ALA A 532 36.26 27.46 -32.11
N ALA A 533 36.38 27.63 -30.79
CA ALA A 533 37.60 27.38 -30.06
C ALA A 533 38.00 25.90 -30.09
N ALA A 534 37.03 24.97 -29.93
CA ALA A 534 37.29 23.54 -30.07
C ALA A 534 37.79 23.16 -31.45
N ASN A 535 37.17 23.66 -32.52
CA ASN A 535 37.57 23.43 -33.89
C ASN A 535 38.98 23.99 -34.19
N LYS A 536 39.31 25.18 -33.66
CA LYS A 536 40.63 25.78 -33.79
C LYS A 536 41.71 24.95 -33.08
N LEU A 537 41.43 24.43 -31.91
CA LEU A 537 42.33 23.56 -31.15
C LEU A 537 42.55 22.22 -31.88
N MET A 538 41.49 21.64 -32.42
CA MET A 538 41.57 20.40 -33.22
C MET A 538 42.37 20.62 -34.52
N ALA A 539 42.15 21.73 -35.23
CA ALA A 539 42.93 22.11 -36.41
C ALA A 539 44.42 22.34 -36.06
N GLY A 540 44.71 22.80 -34.85
CA GLY A 540 46.07 22.92 -34.30
C GLY A 540 46.70 21.61 -33.81
N GLY A 541 46.01 20.45 -34.01
CA GLY A 541 46.53 19.14 -33.66
C GLY A 541 46.31 18.74 -32.18
N LYS A 542 45.54 19.49 -31.40
CA LYS A 542 45.18 19.09 -30.03
C LYS A 542 44.09 18.02 -30.04
N LYS A 543 44.26 16.98 -29.23
CA LYS A 543 43.28 15.93 -29.03
C LYS A 543 42.27 16.40 -27.97
N LEU A 544 41.04 16.65 -28.39
CA LEU A 544 39.92 17.00 -27.49
C LEU A 544 39.13 15.75 -27.11
N MET A 545 38.66 15.72 -25.89
CA MET A 545 37.63 14.77 -25.40
C MET A 545 36.27 15.43 -25.52
N ARG A 546 35.26 14.67 -25.93
CA ARG A 546 33.87 15.15 -26.00
C ARG A 546 33.07 14.52 -24.90
N HIS A 547 32.33 15.32 -24.17
CA HIS A 547 31.42 14.90 -23.11
C HIS A 547 29.96 15.17 -23.55
N LYS A 548 29.13 14.15 -23.58
CA LYS A 548 27.73 14.27 -23.99
C LYS A 548 26.78 14.53 -22.80
N GLY A 549 27.22 14.20 -21.58
CA GLY A 549 26.46 14.41 -20.38
C GLY A 549 27.35 14.50 -19.15
N LEU A 550 26.79 15.00 -18.06
CA LEU A 550 27.47 15.18 -16.76
C LEU A 550 28.07 13.90 -16.18
N GLY A 551 27.47 12.77 -16.48
CA GLY A 551 27.93 11.46 -16.02
C GLY A 551 29.21 10.96 -16.69
N GLU A 552 29.65 11.59 -17.80
CA GLU A 552 30.84 11.22 -18.53
C GLU A 552 32.11 11.93 -18.03
N PHE A 553 31.96 12.97 -17.22
CA PHE A 553 33.07 13.66 -16.59
C PHE A 553 33.66 12.87 -15.43
N ASP A 554 34.97 12.84 -15.32
CA ASP A 554 35.63 12.40 -14.11
C ASP A 554 35.36 13.37 -12.94
N PRO A 555 35.37 12.91 -11.67
CA PRO A 555 35.13 13.79 -10.53
C PRO A 555 36.04 15.01 -10.48
N ASP A 556 37.32 14.87 -10.85
CA ASP A 556 38.29 15.97 -10.85
C ASP A 556 37.98 17.00 -11.94
N GLU A 557 37.45 16.56 -13.07
CA GLU A 557 37.00 17.42 -14.18
C GLU A 557 35.76 18.21 -13.76
N LEU A 558 34.74 17.51 -13.15
CA LEU A 558 33.55 18.17 -12.62
C LEU A 558 33.87 19.19 -11.53
N GLU A 559 34.85 18.90 -10.69
CA GLU A 559 35.33 19.86 -9.69
C GLU A 559 35.83 21.15 -10.34
N ILE A 560 36.56 21.05 -11.45
CA ILE A 560 37.06 22.20 -12.20
C ILE A 560 35.91 22.97 -12.85
N VAL A 561 34.99 22.25 -13.50
CA VAL A 561 33.89 22.84 -14.28
C VAL A 561 32.87 23.52 -13.38
N LEU A 562 32.46 22.87 -12.30
CA LEU A 562 31.32 23.34 -11.46
C LEU A 562 31.77 24.17 -10.25
N PHE A 563 32.95 23.90 -9.67
CA PHE A 563 33.31 24.50 -8.38
C PHE A 563 34.52 25.43 -8.44
N LYS A 564 35.52 25.19 -9.33
CA LYS A 564 36.74 26.00 -9.39
C LYS A 564 36.74 27.08 -10.49
N LYS A 565 36.18 26.74 -11.65
CA LYS A 565 36.15 27.65 -12.84
C LYS A 565 34.74 27.69 -13.41
N SER A 566 33.74 27.69 -12.57
CA SER A 566 32.36 27.65 -13.04
C SER A 566 31.98 28.93 -13.79
N ALA A 567 31.74 28.79 -15.08
CA ALA A 567 30.99 29.77 -15.85
C ALA A 567 29.50 29.47 -15.64
N HIS A 568 28.68 30.49 -15.46
CA HIS A 568 27.23 30.30 -15.27
C HIS A 568 26.45 31.48 -15.83
N VAL A 569 25.24 31.19 -16.33
CA VAL A 569 24.27 32.18 -16.72
C VAL A 569 23.36 32.48 -15.51
N VAL A 570 23.18 33.75 -15.22
CA VAL A 570 22.20 34.20 -14.20
C VAL A 570 20.83 34.14 -14.84
N ILE A 571 19.93 33.36 -14.25
CA ILE A 571 18.55 33.24 -14.74
C ILE A 571 17.75 34.49 -14.38
N THR A 572 17.23 35.17 -15.42
CA THR A 572 16.34 36.33 -15.30
C THR A 572 14.97 36.02 -15.92
N LYS A 573 13.98 36.90 -15.68
CA LYS A 573 12.66 36.75 -16.31
C LYS A 573 12.72 36.86 -17.82
N GLU A 574 13.63 37.68 -18.34
CA GLU A 574 13.89 37.87 -19.77
C GLU A 574 14.47 36.57 -20.36
N TYR A 575 15.50 36.02 -19.73
CA TYR A 575 16.10 34.75 -20.16
C TYR A 575 15.07 33.62 -20.24
N ILE A 576 14.18 33.49 -19.23
CA ILE A 576 13.12 32.47 -19.25
C ILE A 576 12.16 32.67 -20.44
N LYS A 577 11.79 33.94 -20.75
CA LYS A 577 10.93 34.22 -21.92
C LYS A 577 11.59 33.87 -23.24
N GLU A 578 12.85 34.17 -23.41
CA GLU A 578 13.63 33.83 -24.62
C GLU A 578 13.76 32.31 -24.77
N ALA A 579 14.06 31.60 -23.66
CA ALA A 579 14.11 30.15 -23.66
C ALA A 579 12.77 29.49 -24.02
N MET A 580 11.64 30.06 -23.56
CA MET A 580 10.29 29.59 -23.95
C MET A 580 9.98 29.80 -25.42
N LEU A 581 10.44 30.93 -26.01
CA LEU A 581 10.28 31.19 -27.45
C LEU A 581 11.07 30.20 -28.30
N SER A 582 12.26 29.86 -27.87
CA SER A 582 13.13 28.88 -28.56
C SER A 582 12.52 27.45 -28.48
N GLU A 583 11.88 27.07 -27.38
CA GLU A 583 11.15 25.80 -27.24
C GLU A 583 9.99 25.70 -28.25
N ASN A 584 9.16 26.76 -28.32
CA ASN A 584 8.01 26.79 -29.23
C ASN A 584 8.41 26.75 -30.70
N ILE A 585 9.52 27.35 -31.08
CA ILE A 585 10.03 27.31 -32.47
C ILE A 585 10.46 25.88 -32.84
N LYS A 586 11.17 25.19 -31.94
CA LYS A 586 11.60 23.80 -32.17
C LYS A 586 10.45 22.80 -32.24
N GLU A 587 9.43 22.96 -31.38
CA GLU A 587 8.20 22.13 -31.46
C GLU A 587 7.43 22.37 -32.78
N ALA A 588 7.36 23.61 -33.25
CA ALA A 588 6.72 23.92 -34.52
C ALA A 588 7.47 23.35 -35.73
N GLU A 589 8.80 23.34 -35.70
CA GLU A 589 9.61 22.72 -36.74
C GLU A 589 9.50 21.20 -36.78
N VAL A 590 9.40 20.53 -35.63
CA VAL A 590 9.19 19.08 -35.54
C VAL A 590 7.82 18.68 -36.06
N ILE A 591 6.76 19.45 -35.74
CA ILE A 591 5.39 19.20 -36.25
C ILE A 591 5.34 19.35 -37.77
N ASN A 592 6.00 20.37 -38.35
CA ASN A 592 6.05 20.56 -39.79
C ASN A 592 6.81 19.44 -40.54
N VAL A 593 7.81 18.81 -39.93
CA VAL A 593 8.53 17.67 -40.52
C VAL A 593 7.68 16.40 -40.47
N GLU A 594 6.87 16.19 -39.44
CA GLU A 594 5.94 15.04 -39.36
C GLU A 594 4.78 15.18 -40.35
N GLU A 595 4.19 16.38 -40.53
CA GLU A 595 3.16 16.63 -41.56
C GLU A 595 3.74 16.48 -42.99
N ALA A 596 5.00 16.79 -43.22
CA ALA A 596 5.65 16.65 -44.54
C ALA A 596 5.96 15.18 -44.92
N ILE A 597 6.05 14.28 -43.93
CA ILE A 597 6.31 12.84 -44.15
C ILE A 597 5.02 12.08 -44.54
N GLU A 598 3.82 12.56 -44.17
CA GLU A 598 2.57 11.93 -44.56
C GLU A 598 2.15 12.24 -46.01
N GLU A 599 2.68 13.28 -46.69
CA GLU A 599 2.31 13.67 -48.05
C GLU A 599 3.22 13.14 -49.16
N THR A 600 4.34 12.45 -48.90
CA THR A 600 5.24 11.95 -49.96
C THR A 600 5.52 10.46 -49.88
N THR A 601 4.58 9.67 -50.39
CA THR A 601 4.91 8.38 -50.99
C THR A 601 4.94 8.52 -52.51
N VAL A 602 6.08 8.87 -53.11
CA VAL A 602 6.47 8.47 -54.47
C VAL A 602 7.97 8.79 -54.65
N ASP A 603 8.69 7.83 -55.19
CA ASP A 603 10.10 7.79 -55.58
C ASP A 603 10.70 9.13 -56.00
N ASP A 604 11.73 9.59 -55.30
CA ASP A 604 12.96 10.18 -55.82
C ASP A 604 13.87 10.62 -54.62
N GLU A 605 15.14 10.28 -54.67
CA GLU A 605 16.11 10.74 -53.69
C GLU A 605 16.21 12.28 -53.73
N PRO A 606 15.87 13.01 -52.63
CA PRO A 606 16.08 14.45 -52.62
C PRO A 606 17.51 14.77 -52.14
N SER A 607 18.22 15.49 -52.98
CA SER A 607 19.40 16.28 -52.60
C SER A 607 19.05 17.18 -51.41
N ILE A 608 19.81 17.06 -50.32
CA ILE A 608 19.69 17.86 -49.10
C ILE A 608 19.83 19.35 -49.45
N PRO A 609 18.80 20.21 -49.26
CA PRO A 609 18.98 21.64 -49.34
C PRO A 609 19.85 22.12 -48.17
N SER A 610 20.86 22.96 -48.45
CA SER A 610 21.62 23.68 -47.44
C SER A 610 20.67 24.47 -46.54
N MET A 611 20.70 24.19 -45.25
CA MET A 611 19.93 24.94 -44.23
C MET A 611 20.29 26.44 -44.31
N PRO A 612 19.30 27.35 -44.19
CA PRO A 612 19.59 28.75 -43.93
C PRO A 612 20.26 28.87 -42.57
N ASP A 613 21.17 29.82 -42.41
CA ASP A 613 21.90 30.13 -41.18
C ASP A 613 20.91 30.31 -40.03
N MET A 614 20.77 29.28 -39.23
CA MET A 614 20.09 29.38 -37.94
C MET A 614 21.03 30.10 -36.96
N PRO A 615 20.49 30.96 -36.09
CA PRO A 615 21.29 31.44 -34.98
C PRO A 615 21.85 30.21 -34.25
N ASN A 616 23.15 30.20 -34.10
CA ASN A 616 23.95 29.06 -33.69
C ASN A 616 23.42 28.52 -32.39
N LEU A 617 23.21 27.17 -32.27
CA LEU A 617 22.91 26.52 -31.00
C LEU A 617 23.94 26.92 -29.93
N ASP A 618 25.11 27.36 -30.35
CA ASP A 618 26.19 27.82 -29.51
C ASP A 618 25.90 29.15 -28.79
N ASP A 619 24.90 29.94 -29.23
CA ASP A 619 24.46 31.16 -28.54
C ASP A 619 23.49 30.87 -27.40
N PHE A 620 22.94 29.62 -27.29
CA PHE A 620 22.04 29.17 -26.25
C PHE A 620 22.57 28.03 -25.37
N ILE A 621 23.76 27.48 -25.74
CA ILE A 621 24.49 26.52 -24.92
C ILE A 621 25.64 27.26 -24.20
N PHE A 622 25.28 28.35 -23.56
CA PHE A 622 26.17 29.07 -22.66
C PHE A 622 25.68 29.04 -21.23
#